data_dbc25fd4bfd07154841339a38190205e
#
_entry.id   dbc25fd4bfd07154841339a38190205e
#
_cell.length_a   1.000
_cell.length_b   1.000
_cell.length_c   1.000
_cell.angle_alpha   90.00
_cell.angle_beta   90.00
_cell.angle_gamma   90.00
#
_symmetry.space_group_name_H-M   'P 1'
#
loop_
_entity.id
_entity.type
_entity.pdbx_description
1 polymer ?
#
loop_
_entity_poly.entity_id
_entity_poly.type
_entity_poly.pdbx_seq_one_letter_code
_entity_poly.pdbx_strand_id
1 'polypeptide(L)'
;VELRDKSYITKMISAISETHKVAVAASNVILPNGQRQNPMIEPKYWEELLWPIESVTRKIRKNNSYLGADQTGYCEKVSGCCFFIRMSFAEKMGYLDESVFLYCEEPILASRVKKYGYKELYVREITAYHMHHDSEKGNQVNRLRRFRSSRRYYWKEYSGYGKMKLAALMFSDRIYCLIKCKGREN
;
A
#
# COMPACT_ATOMS: atom_id res chain seq x y z
N VAL A 1 -11.66 -1.20 -11.40
CA VAL A 1 -10.60 -2.01 -12.01
C VAL A 1 -11.20 -2.78 -13.17
N GLU A 2 -10.49 -2.82 -14.31
CA GLU A 2 -10.88 -3.58 -15.49
C GLU A 2 -10.00 -4.81 -15.65
N LEU A 3 -10.61 -5.97 -15.85
CA LEU A 3 -9.96 -7.24 -16.12
C LEU A 3 -10.25 -7.61 -17.58
N ARG A 4 -9.31 -7.31 -18.49
CA ARG A 4 -9.52 -7.51 -19.93
C ARG A 4 -9.26 -8.94 -20.40
N ASP A 5 -8.46 -9.70 -19.66
CA ASP A 5 -8.22 -11.12 -19.94
C ASP A 5 -9.33 -11.97 -19.31
N LYS A 6 -10.09 -12.72 -20.13
CA LYS A 6 -11.16 -13.62 -19.68
C LYS A 6 -10.64 -14.73 -18.74
N SER A 7 -9.38 -15.09 -18.84
CA SER A 7 -8.73 -16.10 -17.99
C SER A 7 -8.02 -15.50 -16.77
N TYR A 8 -8.16 -14.19 -16.51
CA TYR A 8 -7.48 -13.48 -15.43
C TYR A 8 -7.64 -14.16 -14.05
N ILE A 9 -8.87 -14.44 -13.66
CA ILE A 9 -9.16 -15.07 -12.36
C ILE A 9 -8.52 -16.45 -12.26
N THR A 10 -8.69 -17.29 -13.30
CA THR A 10 -8.12 -18.64 -13.32
C THR A 10 -6.60 -18.62 -13.22
N LYS A 11 -5.95 -17.74 -13.98
CA LYS A 11 -4.48 -17.58 -13.94
C LYS A 11 -4.00 -17.10 -12.57
N MET A 12 -4.69 -16.14 -11.93
CA MET A 12 -4.34 -15.68 -10.60
C MET A 12 -4.52 -16.76 -9.52
N ILE A 13 -5.59 -17.56 -9.62
CA ILE A 13 -5.81 -18.71 -8.74
C ILE A 13 -4.70 -19.75 -8.90
N SER A 14 -4.31 -20.08 -10.13
CA SER A 14 -3.19 -21.00 -10.42
C SER A 14 -1.90 -20.47 -9.79
N ALA A 15 -1.53 -19.22 -10.05
CA ALA A 15 -0.31 -18.60 -9.55
C ALA A 15 -0.22 -18.63 -8.01
N ILE A 16 -1.30 -18.30 -7.31
CA ILE A 16 -1.31 -18.35 -5.84
C ILE A 16 -1.30 -19.79 -5.31
N SER A 17 -1.93 -20.73 -6.03
CA SER A 17 -2.01 -22.14 -5.61
C SER A 17 -0.70 -22.89 -5.77
N GLU A 18 0.01 -22.63 -6.85
CA GLU A 18 1.26 -23.30 -7.21
C GLU A 18 2.47 -22.76 -6.43
N THR A 19 2.36 -21.55 -5.86
CA THR A 19 3.49 -20.93 -5.16
C THR A 19 3.44 -21.20 -3.66
N HIS A 20 4.53 -21.74 -3.12
CA HIS A 20 4.62 -22.13 -1.72
C HIS A 20 4.56 -20.90 -0.78
N LYS A 21 3.83 -21.05 0.33
CA LYS A 21 3.70 -20.01 1.38
C LYS A 21 3.17 -18.66 0.91
N VAL A 22 2.51 -18.56 -0.24
CA VAL A 22 1.83 -17.35 -0.67
C VAL A 22 0.45 -17.29 -0.04
N ALA A 23 0.15 -16.18 0.62
CA ALA A 23 -1.17 -15.89 1.19
C ALA A 23 -1.94 -14.86 0.37
N VAL A 24 -1.21 -13.93 -0.26
CA VAL A 24 -1.76 -12.83 -1.05
C VAL A 24 -1.03 -12.77 -2.38
N ALA A 25 -1.76 -12.57 -3.48
CA ALA A 25 -1.17 -12.35 -4.78
C ALA A 25 -1.87 -11.21 -5.52
N ALA A 26 -1.10 -10.42 -6.26
CA ALA A 26 -1.65 -9.41 -7.15
C ALA A 26 -0.94 -9.39 -8.49
N SER A 27 -1.69 -8.97 -9.51
CA SER A 27 -1.20 -8.84 -10.87
C SER A 27 -0.44 -7.54 -11.11
N ASN A 28 0.10 -7.39 -12.31
CA ASN A 28 0.60 -6.12 -12.85
C ASN A 28 -0.58 -5.14 -13.04
N VAL A 29 -0.76 -4.23 -12.12
CA VAL A 29 -1.80 -3.20 -12.20
C VAL A 29 -1.26 -1.97 -12.92
N ILE A 30 -1.92 -1.57 -14.01
CA ILE A 30 -1.55 -0.43 -14.85
C ILE A 30 -2.54 0.72 -14.64
N LEU A 31 -2.00 1.91 -14.37
CA LEU A 31 -2.74 3.17 -14.26
C LEU A 31 -3.01 3.80 -15.64
N PRO A 32 -3.95 4.76 -15.76
CA PRO A 32 -4.25 5.44 -17.02
C PRO A 32 -3.04 6.11 -17.69
N ASN A 33 -2.06 6.53 -16.89
CA ASN A 33 -0.82 7.12 -17.38
C ASN A 33 0.27 6.10 -17.78
N GLY A 34 -0.06 4.82 -17.81
CA GLY A 34 0.85 3.72 -18.15
C GLY A 34 1.80 3.30 -17.01
N GLN A 35 1.75 3.96 -15.85
CA GLN A 35 2.57 3.56 -14.72
C GLN A 35 2.03 2.29 -14.06
N ARG A 36 2.96 1.47 -13.54
CA ARG A 36 2.61 0.27 -12.77
C ARG A 36 2.36 0.64 -11.32
N GLN A 37 1.34 0.05 -10.72
CA GLN A 37 0.99 0.22 -9.32
C GLN A 37 1.56 -0.92 -8.43
N ASN A 38 1.86 -2.07 -9.01
CA ASN A 38 2.48 -3.22 -8.35
C ASN A 38 3.86 -3.55 -8.97
N PRO A 39 4.76 -4.15 -8.21
CA PRO A 39 4.73 -4.35 -6.77
C PRO A 39 5.01 -3.05 -6.01
N MET A 40 4.56 -2.98 -4.74
CA MET A 40 4.82 -1.84 -3.86
C MET A 40 5.99 -2.13 -2.92
N ILE A 41 6.69 -1.05 -2.53
CA ILE A 41 7.77 -1.10 -1.54
C ILE A 41 7.29 -0.52 -0.22
N GLU A 42 7.70 -1.14 0.87
CA GLU A 42 7.48 -0.60 2.21
C GLU A 42 8.45 0.54 2.48
N PRO A 43 7.96 1.74 2.86
CA PRO A 43 8.85 2.84 3.20
C PRO A 43 9.67 2.50 4.44
N LYS A 44 10.96 2.83 4.40
CA LYS A 44 11.84 2.67 5.56
C LYS A 44 11.51 3.71 6.62
N TYR A 45 11.85 3.41 7.87
CA TYR A 45 11.61 4.32 9.01
C TYR A 45 12.05 5.76 8.74
N TRP A 46 13.23 5.95 8.15
CA TRP A 46 13.75 7.28 7.86
C TRP A 46 12.98 8.03 6.77
N GLU A 47 12.45 7.31 5.79
CA GLU A 47 11.58 7.88 4.74
C GLU A 47 10.26 8.34 5.35
N GLU A 48 9.72 7.57 6.29
CA GLU A 48 8.52 7.95 7.02
C GLU A 48 8.75 9.14 7.97
N LEU A 49 9.89 9.17 8.66
CA LEU A 49 10.26 10.26 9.58
C LEU A 49 10.46 11.58 8.82
N LEU A 50 11.12 11.54 7.66
CA LEU A 50 11.40 12.69 6.82
C LEU A 50 10.27 13.07 5.86
N TRP A 51 9.13 12.41 5.96
CA TRP A 51 7.96 12.67 5.12
C TRP A 51 7.56 14.15 4.97
N PRO A 52 7.62 15.02 6.02
CA PRO A 52 7.33 16.44 5.86
C PRO A 52 8.26 17.14 4.87
N ILE A 53 9.54 16.79 4.88
CA ILE A 53 10.56 17.36 4.00
C ILE A 53 10.42 16.78 2.60
N GLU A 54 10.27 15.47 2.48
CA GLU A 54 10.06 14.80 1.20
C GLU A 54 8.78 15.24 0.49
N SER A 55 7.74 15.59 1.21
CA SER A 55 6.51 16.12 0.62
C SER A 55 6.73 17.44 -0.11
N VAL A 56 7.74 18.20 0.27
CA VAL A 56 8.18 19.44 -0.40
C VAL A 56 9.13 19.11 -1.56
N THR A 57 10.07 18.18 -1.34
CA THR A 57 11.09 17.80 -2.33
C THR A 57 10.58 16.81 -3.38
N ARG A 58 9.47 16.11 -3.14
CA ARG A 58 8.85 15.16 -4.08
C ARG A 58 8.45 15.78 -5.42
N LYS A 59 8.19 17.09 -5.45
CA LYS A 59 8.02 17.84 -6.71
C LYS A 59 9.31 17.87 -7.54
N ILE A 60 10.46 17.70 -6.90
CA ILE A 60 11.80 17.75 -7.52
C ILE A 60 12.30 16.34 -7.87
N ARG A 61 11.97 15.35 -7.06
CA ARG A 61 12.29 13.94 -7.33
C ARG A 61 11.08 13.21 -7.92
N LYS A 62 11.14 12.87 -9.19
CA LYS A 62 10.27 11.86 -9.82
C LYS A 62 10.64 10.45 -9.29
N ASN A 63 10.64 10.24 -7.98
CA ASN A 63 10.85 8.91 -7.45
C ASN A 63 9.56 8.12 -7.54
N ASN A 64 9.51 7.21 -8.51
CA ASN A 64 8.50 6.19 -8.60
C ASN A 64 8.58 5.34 -7.31
N SER A 65 7.59 5.46 -6.45
CA SER A 65 7.39 4.54 -5.32
C SER A 65 7.02 3.12 -5.76
N TYR A 66 6.92 2.92 -7.06
CA TYR A 66 6.65 1.64 -7.71
C TYR A 66 7.90 1.22 -8.47
N LEU A 67 8.74 0.41 -7.86
CA LEU A 67 9.77 -0.31 -8.61
C LEU A 67 9.05 -1.39 -9.39
N GLY A 68 8.92 -1.19 -10.71
CA GLY A 68 8.39 -2.20 -11.60
C GLY A 68 9.32 -3.41 -11.58
N ALA A 69 8.90 -4.49 -10.93
CA ALA A 69 9.56 -5.75 -11.12
C ALA A 69 9.26 -6.25 -12.53
N ASP A 70 10.29 -6.64 -13.25
CA ASP A 70 10.14 -7.16 -14.61
C ASP A 70 9.86 -8.67 -14.63
N GLN A 71 9.79 -9.29 -13.47
CA GLN A 71 9.54 -10.73 -13.29
C GLN A 71 8.51 -10.97 -12.20
N THR A 72 7.78 -12.07 -12.34
CA THR A 72 6.94 -12.63 -11.27
C THR A 72 7.81 -13.04 -10.09
N GLY A 73 7.39 -12.71 -8.86
CA GLY A 73 8.15 -13.04 -7.66
C GLY A 73 7.55 -12.53 -6.37
N TYR A 74 8.18 -12.91 -5.28
CA TYR A 74 7.79 -12.38 -3.96
C TYR A 74 8.04 -10.88 -3.88
N CYS A 75 7.14 -10.16 -3.23
CA CYS A 75 7.24 -8.73 -3.03
C CYS A 75 6.97 -8.35 -1.57
N GLU A 76 7.27 -7.10 -1.23
CA GLU A 76 7.08 -6.60 0.13
C GLU A 76 5.60 -6.36 0.44
N LYS A 77 4.88 -5.78 -0.53
CA LYS A 77 3.43 -5.59 -0.48
C LYS A 77 2.82 -5.37 -1.86
N VAL A 78 1.53 -5.58 -1.95
CA VAL A 78 0.72 -5.33 -3.16
C VAL A 78 -0.32 -4.24 -2.91
N SER A 79 -0.80 -3.63 -4.00
CA SER A 79 -1.87 -2.62 -3.94
C SER A 79 -3.22 -3.24 -3.59
N GLY A 80 -3.95 -2.55 -2.73
CA GLY A 80 -5.30 -2.92 -2.29
C GLY A 80 -6.39 -2.82 -3.37
N CYS A 81 -6.08 -2.24 -4.54
CA CYS A 81 -7.09 -2.06 -5.59
C CYS A 81 -7.51 -3.36 -6.29
N CYS A 82 -6.63 -4.36 -6.34
CA CYS A 82 -6.92 -5.67 -6.95
C CYS A 82 -5.91 -6.72 -6.46
N PHE A 83 -6.33 -7.60 -5.59
CA PHE A 83 -5.51 -8.71 -5.09
C PHE A 83 -6.35 -9.94 -4.81
N PHE A 84 -5.69 -11.08 -4.71
CA PHE A 84 -6.24 -12.37 -4.30
C PHE A 84 -5.69 -12.74 -2.94
N ILE A 85 -6.53 -13.27 -2.08
CA ILE A 85 -6.15 -13.77 -0.77
C ILE A 85 -6.63 -15.22 -0.61
N ARG A 86 -5.76 -16.08 -0.04
CA ARG A 86 -6.20 -17.43 0.34
C ARG A 86 -7.23 -17.34 1.46
N MET A 87 -8.40 -17.94 1.25
CA MET A 87 -9.46 -17.89 2.25
C MET A 87 -9.03 -18.48 3.60
N SER A 88 -8.32 -19.60 3.59
CA SER A 88 -7.75 -20.21 4.81
C SER A 88 -6.79 -19.28 5.56
N PHE A 89 -6.07 -18.41 4.86
CA PHE A 89 -5.25 -17.38 5.50
C PHE A 89 -6.09 -16.22 6.02
N ALA A 90 -7.10 -15.78 5.27
CA ALA A 90 -8.02 -14.73 5.70
C ALA A 90 -8.73 -15.11 7.01
N GLU A 91 -9.24 -16.33 7.10
CA GLU A 91 -9.85 -16.90 8.30
C GLU A 91 -8.84 -16.97 9.46
N LYS A 92 -7.64 -17.52 9.21
CA LYS A 92 -6.57 -17.66 10.21
C LYS A 92 -6.16 -16.33 10.81
N MET A 93 -6.13 -15.26 10.02
CA MET A 93 -5.77 -13.93 10.51
C MET A 93 -6.95 -13.14 11.08
N GLY A 94 -8.18 -13.66 11.03
CA GLY A 94 -9.39 -12.97 11.49
C GLY A 94 -9.84 -11.88 10.52
N TYR A 95 -9.72 -12.13 9.22
CA TYR A 95 -10.09 -11.24 8.11
C TYR A 95 -9.29 -9.92 8.07
N LEU A 96 -9.72 -8.96 7.24
CA LEU A 96 -9.06 -7.67 7.12
C LEU A 96 -9.33 -6.81 8.36
N ASP A 97 -8.40 -5.91 8.67
CA ASP A 97 -8.54 -5.00 9.81
C ASP A 97 -9.49 -3.86 9.47
N GLU A 98 -10.62 -3.80 10.16
CA GLU A 98 -11.65 -2.78 9.97
C GLU A 98 -11.39 -1.48 10.74
N SER A 99 -10.29 -1.40 11.50
CA SER A 99 -9.90 -0.18 12.24
C SER A 99 -9.44 0.94 11.32
N VAL A 100 -9.13 0.63 10.05
CA VAL A 100 -8.86 1.60 9.00
C VAL A 100 -9.93 1.49 7.92
N PHE A 101 -10.56 2.63 7.59
CA PHE A 101 -11.56 2.68 6.51
C PHE A 101 -10.91 2.91 5.15
N LEU A 102 -9.81 3.67 5.10
CA LEU A 102 -9.12 4.06 3.88
C LEU A 102 -7.67 4.41 4.19
N TYR A 103 -6.74 4.00 3.30
CA TYR A 103 -5.29 4.14 3.42
C TYR A 103 -4.66 3.22 4.46
N CYS A 104 -3.46 2.77 4.18
CA CYS A 104 -2.65 1.86 4.98
C CYS A 104 -3.19 0.42 5.11
N GLU A 105 -4.19 0.05 4.34
CA GLU A 105 -4.66 -1.33 4.25
C GLU A 105 -3.54 -2.26 3.78
N GLU A 106 -2.77 -1.83 2.77
CA GLU A 106 -1.69 -2.61 2.18
C GLU A 106 -0.56 -2.90 3.18
N PRO A 107 0.03 -1.91 3.90
CA PRO A 107 1.07 -2.21 4.88
C PRO A 107 0.55 -2.98 6.10
N ILE A 108 -0.72 -2.82 6.48
CA ILE A 108 -1.35 -3.62 7.51
C ILE A 108 -1.44 -5.09 7.07
N LEU A 109 -1.96 -5.34 5.86
CA LEU A 109 -2.05 -6.67 5.30
C LEU A 109 -0.66 -7.32 5.18
N ALA A 110 0.32 -6.61 4.62
CA ALA A 110 1.69 -7.08 4.47
C ALA A 110 2.34 -7.44 5.81
N SER A 111 2.13 -6.61 6.84
CA SER A 111 2.61 -6.90 8.20
C SER A 111 1.98 -8.17 8.78
N ARG A 112 0.69 -8.39 8.54
CA ARG A 112 -0.01 -9.60 8.97
C ARG A 112 0.44 -10.83 8.21
N VAL A 113 0.59 -10.74 6.88
CA VAL A 113 1.15 -11.81 6.04
C VAL A 113 2.51 -12.24 6.56
N LYS A 114 3.40 -11.29 6.82
CA LYS A 114 4.73 -11.52 7.37
C LYS A 114 4.69 -12.14 8.77
N LYS A 115 3.82 -11.64 9.66
CA LYS A 115 3.66 -12.14 11.03
C LYS A 115 3.28 -13.63 11.07
N TYR A 116 2.47 -14.08 10.13
CA TYR A 116 2.07 -15.48 10.01
C TYR A 116 3.03 -16.36 9.19
N GLY A 117 4.18 -15.83 8.76
CA GLY A 117 5.21 -16.55 8.00
C GLY A 117 4.87 -16.81 6.54
N TYR A 118 3.91 -16.06 5.98
CA TYR A 118 3.53 -16.11 4.58
C TYR A 118 4.24 -15.04 3.76
N LYS A 119 3.99 -15.05 2.45
CA LYS A 119 4.54 -14.12 1.47
C LYS A 119 3.43 -13.49 0.63
N GLU A 120 3.72 -12.34 0.06
CA GLU A 120 2.95 -11.75 -1.03
C GLU A 120 3.63 -12.02 -2.37
N LEU A 121 2.83 -12.30 -3.41
CA LEU A 121 3.29 -12.63 -4.75
C LEU A 121 2.85 -11.54 -5.73
N TYR A 122 3.77 -11.02 -6.47
CA TYR A 122 3.50 -10.22 -7.66
C TYR A 122 3.56 -11.10 -8.91
N VAL A 123 2.52 -11.05 -9.74
CA VAL A 123 2.42 -11.81 -11.00
C VAL A 123 2.51 -10.86 -12.17
N ARG A 124 3.66 -10.83 -12.83
CA ARG A 124 4.01 -9.86 -13.89
C ARG A 124 3.21 -10.06 -15.18
N GLU A 125 2.98 -11.31 -15.54
CA GLU A 125 2.40 -11.72 -16.83
C GLU A 125 0.89 -11.47 -16.90
N ILE A 126 0.23 -11.27 -15.75
CA ILE A 126 -1.19 -11.03 -15.65
C ILE A 126 -1.41 -9.55 -15.38
N THR A 127 -2.26 -8.91 -16.20
CA THR A 127 -2.47 -7.46 -16.12
C THR A 127 -3.91 -7.10 -15.78
N ALA A 128 -4.07 -6.16 -14.84
CA ALA A 128 -5.31 -5.44 -14.54
C ALA A 128 -5.13 -3.94 -14.81
N TYR A 129 -6.20 -3.23 -15.10
CA TYR A 129 -6.19 -1.80 -15.36
C TYR A 129 -6.97 -1.05 -14.29
N HIS A 130 -6.31 -0.15 -13.58
CA HIS A 130 -6.93 0.67 -12.54
C HIS A 130 -7.28 2.04 -13.11
N MET A 131 -8.48 2.14 -13.71
CA MET A 131 -9.00 3.34 -14.36
C MET A 131 -9.63 4.30 -13.34
N HIS A 132 -8.78 4.90 -12.48
CA HIS A 132 -9.23 5.87 -11.47
C HIS A 132 -9.04 7.30 -11.99
N HIS A 133 -10.09 8.11 -11.97
CA HIS A 133 -10.06 9.51 -12.38
C HIS A 133 -9.83 10.44 -11.18
N ASP A 134 -9.01 11.47 -11.38
CA ASP A 134 -8.67 12.43 -10.31
C ASP A 134 -9.87 13.21 -9.76
N SER A 135 -10.90 13.40 -10.57
CA SER A 135 -12.16 14.08 -10.20
C SER A 135 -12.94 13.41 -9.07
N GLU A 136 -12.71 12.12 -8.84
CA GLU A 136 -13.42 11.33 -7.83
C GLU A 136 -12.78 11.41 -6.43
N LYS A 137 -11.67 12.12 -6.29
CA LYS A 137 -10.86 12.11 -5.04
C LYS A 137 -11.48 12.84 -3.84
N GLY A 138 -12.61 13.50 -3.97
CA GLY A 138 -13.31 14.20 -2.88
C GLY A 138 -12.48 15.29 -2.17
N ASN A 139 -12.92 15.72 -0.99
CA ASN A 139 -12.26 16.79 -0.24
C ASN A 139 -10.86 16.41 0.25
N GLN A 140 -9.85 17.20 -0.15
CA GLN A 140 -8.44 16.95 0.14
C GLN A 140 -8.11 16.99 1.64
N VAL A 141 -8.78 17.83 2.43
CA VAL A 141 -8.56 17.94 3.89
C VAL A 141 -9.02 16.66 4.59
N ASN A 142 -10.20 16.18 4.20
CA ASN A 142 -10.75 14.94 4.76
C ASN A 142 -9.89 13.72 4.41
N ARG A 143 -9.37 13.68 3.17
CA ARG A 143 -8.43 12.63 2.74
C ARG A 143 -7.14 12.64 3.56
N LEU A 144 -6.56 13.83 3.77
CA LEU A 144 -5.35 13.97 4.57
C LEU A 144 -5.59 13.56 6.03
N ARG A 145 -6.74 13.94 6.61
CA ARG A 145 -7.10 13.54 7.97
C ARG A 145 -7.21 12.02 8.09
N ARG A 146 -7.91 11.36 7.17
CA ARG A 146 -8.05 9.89 7.14
C ARG A 146 -6.70 9.22 6.96
N PHE A 147 -5.90 9.65 5.97
CA PHE A 147 -4.55 9.12 5.73
C PHE A 147 -3.68 9.17 6.99
N ARG A 148 -3.66 10.32 7.69
CA ARG A 148 -2.89 10.48 8.93
C ARG A 148 -3.40 9.59 10.06
N SER A 149 -4.71 9.45 10.20
CA SER A 149 -5.31 8.56 11.20
C SER A 149 -4.90 7.11 10.96
N SER A 150 -5.10 6.61 9.74
CA SER A 150 -4.73 5.25 9.35
C SER A 150 -3.23 5.00 9.48
N ARG A 151 -2.40 5.97 9.08
CA ARG A 151 -0.93 5.85 9.19
C ARG A 151 -0.45 5.78 10.63
N ARG A 152 -1.01 6.59 11.54
CA ARG A 152 -0.71 6.54 12.98
C ARG A 152 -1.12 5.22 13.59
N TYR A 153 -2.28 4.68 13.19
CA TYR A 153 -2.75 3.37 13.61
C TYR A 153 -1.78 2.29 13.15
N TYR A 154 -1.41 2.27 11.86
CA TYR A 154 -0.41 1.35 11.32
C TYR A 154 0.91 1.40 12.09
N TRP A 155 1.46 2.59 12.34
CA TRP A 155 2.72 2.74 13.09
C TRP A 155 2.63 2.14 14.49
N LYS A 156 1.52 2.37 15.16
CA LYS A 156 1.32 1.94 16.54
C LYS A 156 1.12 0.44 16.67
N GLU A 157 0.29 -0.14 15.81
CA GLU A 157 -0.16 -1.53 15.97
C GLU A 157 0.63 -2.53 15.11
N TYR A 158 1.23 -2.09 13.98
CA TYR A 158 1.78 -3.01 12.97
C TYR A 158 3.25 -2.79 12.61
N SER A 159 3.80 -1.59 12.80
CA SER A 159 5.17 -1.29 12.37
C SER A 159 6.27 -1.99 13.19
N GLY A 160 5.96 -2.43 14.40
CA GLY A 160 6.95 -2.96 15.36
C GLY A 160 7.94 -1.91 15.88
N TYR A 161 7.70 -0.62 15.67
CA TYR A 161 8.58 0.43 16.17
C TYR A 161 8.48 0.61 17.68
N GLY A 162 9.63 0.70 18.34
CA GLY A 162 9.69 1.01 19.77
C GLY A 162 9.22 2.45 20.10
N LYS A 163 8.92 2.70 21.36
CA LYS A 163 8.32 3.95 21.87
C LYS A 163 9.02 5.23 21.37
N MET A 164 10.35 5.25 21.34
CA MET A 164 11.13 6.42 20.89
C MET A 164 10.91 6.70 19.39
N LYS A 165 10.95 5.67 18.55
CA LYS A 165 10.69 5.78 17.11
C LYS A 165 9.26 6.24 16.83
N LEU A 166 8.30 5.71 17.57
CA LEU A 166 6.89 6.14 17.46
C LEU A 166 6.72 7.61 17.85
N ALA A 167 7.34 8.06 18.96
CA ALA A 167 7.28 9.45 19.39
C ALA A 167 7.86 10.39 18.32
N ALA A 168 8.99 10.04 17.71
CA ALA A 168 9.60 10.81 16.63
C ALA A 168 8.71 10.88 15.39
N LEU A 169 8.08 9.77 14.97
CA LEU A 169 7.13 9.76 13.86
C LEU A 169 5.88 10.61 14.15
N MET A 170 5.33 10.53 15.36
CA MET A 170 4.18 11.35 15.77
C MET A 170 4.53 12.84 15.79
N PHE A 171 5.74 13.19 16.19
CA PHE A 171 6.23 14.56 16.15
C PHE A 171 6.40 15.05 14.70
N SER A 172 7.03 14.25 13.84
CA SER A 172 7.17 14.53 12.40
C SER A 172 5.80 14.73 11.72
N ASP A 173 4.81 13.87 12.03
CA ASP A 173 3.47 14.01 11.50
C ASP A 173 2.74 15.29 11.97
N ARG A 174 3.03 15.76 13.19
CA ARG A 174 2.53 17.08 13.67
C ARG A 174 3.13 18.24 12.87
N ILE A 175 4.45 18.20 12.64
CA ILE A 175 5.14 19.20 11.78
C ILE A 175 4.52 19.22 10.38
N TYR A 176 4.31 18.06 9.78
CA TYR A 176 3.66 17.96 8.48
C TYR A 176 2.28 18.64 8.46
N CYS A 177 1.48 18.41 9.50
CA CYS A 177 0.17 19.05 9.63
C CYS A 177 0.28 20.58 9.69
N LEU A 178 1.19 21.10 10.50
CA LEU A 178 1.39 22.55 10.64
C LEU A 178 1.80 23.20 9.31
N ILE A 179 2.71 22.56 8.57
CA ILE A 179 3.14 23.05 7.25
C ILE A 179 1.98 23.07 6.26
N LYS A 180 1.15 22.01 6.24
CA LYS A 180 0.04 21.89 5.28
C LYS A 180 -1.20 22.71 5.66
N CYS A 181 -1.45 22.96 6.95
CA CYS A 181 -2.58 23.76 7.41
C CYS A 181 -2.32 25.27 7.27
N LYS A 182 -1.10 25.74 7.59
CA LYS A 182 -0.73 27.16 7.43
C LYS A 182 -0.74 27.67 5.99
N GLY A 183 -0.58 26.80 4.98
CA GLY A 183 -0.61 27.18 3.57
C GLY A 183 -2.00 27.34 2.95
N ARG A 184 -3.09 27.36 3.76
CA ARG A 184 -4.48 27.37 3.29
C ARG A 184 -5.38 28.42 3.94
N GLU A 185 -4.82 29.27 4.77
CA GLU A 185 -5.51 30.45 5.32
C GLU A 185 -5.27 31.71 4.45
N ASN A 186 -4.68 31.55 3.26
CA ASN A 186 -4.54 32.63 2.25
C ASN A 186 -5.25 32.24 0.96
#